data_d55332beaae009fb7e723e8dcfa083cc
#
_entry.id   d55332beaae009fb7e723e8dcfa083cc
#
_cell.length_a   1.000
_cell.length_b   1.000
_cell.length_c   1.000
_cell.angle_alpha   90.00
_cell.angle_beta   90.00
_cell.angle_gamma   90.00
#
_symmetry.space_group_name_H-M   'P 1'
#
loop_
_entity.id
_entity.type
_entity.pdbx_description
1 polymer ?
#
loop_
_entity_poly.entity_id
_entity_poly.type
_entity_poly.pdbx_seq_one_letter_code
_entity_poly.pdbx_strand_id
1 'polypeptide(L)'
;IGGVAVGGETQDKMLEAVNYSIPYLEENKFRHLLGVGTPENIVQAVAHGCDSFDCVIPTREARHGKAYINEPGGYTTLNILKPEFREDFSPLDKTCDCYACSPRRSGAEAGRNHTRLSFGTSAFGTRIQESQNFGGHTRAYLHHLFKSGEILGIRLLTEHNLRFYLGLMAKFRRAIASDGFEKMIKRYSLLSGRATK
;
A
#
# COMPACT_ATOMS: atom_id res chain seq x y z
N ILE A 1 -1.36 -11.54 -20.60
CA ILE A 1 0.07 -11.89 -20.70
C ILE A 1 0.42 -12.65 -19.42
N GLY A 2 0.96 -13.85 -19.53
CA GLY A 2 1.29 -14.71 -18.39
C GLY A 2 2.68 -15.33 -18.52
N GLY A 3 3.13 -16.07 -17.45
CA GLY A 3 4.40 -16.77 -17.44
C GLY A 3 5.65 -15.92 -17.16
N VAL A 4 5.50 -14.60 -16.97
CA VAL A 4 6.60 -13.65 -16.81
C VAL A 4 7.00 -13.36 -15.37
N ALA A 5 6.34 -13.98 -14.40
CA ALA A 5 6.60 -13.77 -12.97
C ALA A 5 6.89 -15.07 -12.20
N VAL A 6 7.04 -16.20 -12.91
CA VAL A 6 7.08 -17.55 -12.32
C VAL A 6 8.47 -17.95 -11.83
N GLY A 7 9.53 -17.42 -12.41
CA GLY A 7 10.90 -17.86 -12.16
C GLY A 7 11.79 -16.84 -11.44
N GLY A 8 11.24 -15.75 -10.91
CA GLY A 8 12.08 -14.67 -10.36
C GLY A 8 12.83 -13.89 -11.44
N GLU A 9 12.22 -13.78 -12.61
CA GLU A 9 12.75 -13.01 -13.73
C GLU A 9 13.05 -11.57 -13.31
N THR A 10 14.11 -11.04 -13.90
CA THR A 10 14.47 -9.63 -13.73
C THR A 10 13.41 -8.72 -14.36
N GLN A 11 13.33 -7.47 -13.91
CA GLN A 11 12.44 -6.48 -14.49
C GLN A 11 12.62 -6.36 -16.01
N ASP A 12 13.86 -6.43 -16.50
CA ASP A 12 14.18 -6.32 -17.94
C ASP A 12 13.56 -7.46 -18.75
N LYS A 13 13.66 -8.70 -18.28
CA LYS A 13 13.03 -9.87 -18.94
C LYS A 13 11.50 -9.78 -18.93
N MET A 14 10.92 -9.30 -17.87
CA MET A 14 9.47 -9.06 -17.79
C MET A 14 9.05 -8.02 -18.83
N LEU A 15 9.76 -6.90 -18.94
CA LEU A 15 9.48 -5.86 -19.92
C LEU A 15 9.72 -6.32 -21.35
N GLU A 16 10.75 -7.12 -21.59
CA GLU A 16 11.01 -7.74 -22.91
C GLU A 16 9.81 -8.61 -23.34
N ALA A 17 9.31 -9.46 -22.44
CA ALA A 17 8.15 -10.29 -22.73
C ALA A 17 6.87 -9.48 -22.96
N VAL A 18 6.65 -8.40 -22.21
CA VAL A 18 5.53 -7.47 -22.42
C VAL A 18 5.64 -6.81 -23.80
N ASN A 19 6.81 -6.25 -24.15
CA ASN A 19 7.07 -5.60 -25.43
C ASN A 19 6.87 -6.55 -26.62
N TYR A 20 7.29 -7.79 -26.46
CA TYR A 20 7.07 -8.82 -27.48
C TYR A 20 5.59 -9.17 -27.67
N SER A 21 4.82 -9.19 -26.58
CA SER A 21 3.42 -9.63 -26.60
C SER A 21 2.44 -8.54 -27.06
N ILE A 22 2.68 -7.28 -26.67
CA ILE A 22 1.75 -6.16 -26.91
C ILE A 22 1.36 -5.99 -28.39
N PRO A 23 2.26 -6.06 -29.38
CA PRO A 23 1.92 -5.89 -30.80
C PRO A 23 0.94 -6.93 -31.35
N TYR A 24 0.82 -8.09 -30.69
CA TYR A 24 -0.09 -9.17 -31.10
C TYR A 24 -1.46 -9.09 -30.41
N LEU A 25 -1.64 -8.16 -29.49
CA LEU A 25 -2.91 -7.94 -28.78
C LEU A 25 -3.71 -6.82 -29.44
N GLU A 26 -5.01 -7.01 -29.56
CA GLU A 26 -5.90 -5.98 -30.09
C GLU A 26 -5.83 -4.70 -29.23
N GLU A 27 -5.68 -3.54 -29.90
CA GLU A 27 -5.52 -2.25 -29.22
C GLU A 27 -6.74 -1.84 -28.39
N ASN A 28 -7.93 -2.19 -28.86
CA ASN A 28 -9.20 -1.89 -28.21
C ASN A 28 -9.63 -2.93 -27.15
N LYS A 29 -8.79 -3.93 -26.85
CA LYS A 29 -9.02 -4.94 -25.83
C LYS A 29 -8.19 -4.67 -24.58
N PHE A 30 -8.77 -5.10 -23.47
CA PHE A 30 -8.14 -4.98 -22.15
C PHE A 30 -6.95 -5.93 -22.01
N ARG A 31 -5.79 -5.40 -21.64
CA ARG A 31 -4.53 -6.14 -21.54
C ARG A 31 -4.19 -6.39 -20.08
N HIS A 32 -4.28 -7.65 -19.69
CA HIS A 32 -4.00 -8.09 -18.32
C HIS A 32 -2.61 -8.75 -18.22
N LEU A 33 -1.81 -8.33 -17.24
CA LEU A 33 -0.49 -8.90 -16.94
C LEU A 33 -0.54 -9.68 -15.63
N LEU A 34 -0.26 -10.99 -15.72
CA LEU A 34 -0.38 -11.94 -14.61
C LEU A 34 0.86 -11.93 -13.70
N GLY A 35 0.62 -11.91 -12.38
CA GLY A 35 1.62 -12.16 -11.35
C GLY A 35 2.61 -11.02 -11.08
N VAL A 36 2.52 -9.92 -11.78
CA VAL A 36 3.43 -8.76 -11.64
C VAL A 36 2.85 -7.75 -10.66
N GLY A 37 3.65 -7.35 -9.64
CA GLY A 37 3.07 -6.58 -8.56
C GLY A 37 3.98 -5.64 -7.78
N THR A 38 5.28 -5.52 -8.07
CA THR A 38 6.02 -4.41 -7.44
C THR A 38 5.57 -3.09 -8.05
N PRO A 39 5.48 -1.98 -7.29
CA PRO A 39 5.03 -0.70 -7.83
C PRO A 39 5.86 -0.23 -9.05
N GLU A 40 7.16 -0.50 -9.07
CA GLU A 40 8.06 -0.18 -10.18
C GLU A 40 7.71 -0.98 -11.43
N ASN A 41 7.47 -2.29 -11.27
CA ASN A 41 7.10 -3.15 -12.40
C ASN A 41 5.73 -2.77 -12.96
N ILE A 42 4.78 -2.43 -12.08
CA ILE A 42 3.44 -1.99 -12.51
C ILE A 42 3.53 -0.70 -13.34
N VAL A 43 4.26 0.32 -12.88
CA VAL A 43 4.36 1.59 -13.62
C VAL A 43 5.01 1.39 -14.99
N GLN A 44 6.03 0.54 -15.07
CA GLN A 44 6.68 0.21 -16.35
C GLN A 44 5.74 -0.56 -17.28
N ALA A 45 5.06 -1.58 -16.77
CA ALA A 45 4.13 -2.36 -17.58
C ALA A 45 2.94 -1.50 -18.08
N VAL A 46 2.44 -0.54 -17.27
CA VAL A 46 1.43 0.44 -17.72
C VAL A 46 2.00 1.32 -18.83
N ALA A 47 3.26 1.76 -18.73
CA ALA A 47 3.93 2.54 -19.77
C ALA A 47 4.03 1.78 -21.12
N HIS A 48 4.07 0.45 -21.05
CA HIS A 48 4.11 -0.43 -22.23
C HIS A 48 2.72 -0.94 -22.67
N GLY A 49 1.64 -0.42 -22.09
CA GLY A 49 0.29 -0.67 -22.55
C GLY A 49 -0.48 -1.78 -21.82
N CYS A 50 -0.07 -2.17 -20.62
CA CYS A 50 -0.86 -3.05 -19.75
C CYS A 50 -1.87 -2.27 -18.94
N ASP A 51 -3.12 -2.77 -18.82
CA ASP A 51 -4.24 -2.08 -18.17
C ASP A 51 -4.52 -2.58 -16.76
N SER A 52 -4.25 -3.86 -16.47
CA SER A 52 -4.55 -4.46 -15.19
C SER A 52 -3.56 -5.55 -14.78
N PHE A 53 -3.59 -5.86 -13.50
CA PHE A 53 -2.63 -6.74 -12.84
C PHE A 53 -3.31 -7.56 -11.78
N ASP A 54 -2.83 -8.78 -11.56
CA ASP A 54 -3.03 -9.51 -10.32
C ASP A 54 -1.68 -9.81 -9.68
N CYS A 55 -1.61 -9.73 -8.36
CA CYS A 55 -0.42 -10.16 -7.64
C CYS A 55 -0.70 -10.47 -6.17
N VAL A 56 0.15 -11.30 -5.59
CA VAL A 56 0.08 -11.67 -4.17
C VAL A 56 0.85 -10.70 -3.26
N ILE A 57 1.61 -9.76 -3.81
CA ILE A 57 2.54 -8.91 -3.06
C ILE A 57 1.83 -8.15 -1.91
N PRO A 58 0.70 -7.46 -2.11
CA PRO A 58 0.07 -6.71 -1.02
C PRO A 58 -0.24 -7.57 0.20
N THR A 59 -0.79 -8.76 -0.03
CA THR A 59 -1.20 -9.68 1.04
C THR A 59 -0.03 -10.49 1.57
N ARG A 60 0.89 -10.94 0.71
CA ARG A 60 2.09 -11.68 1.11
C ARG A 60 2.99 -10.83 2.01
N GLU A 61 3.31 -9.63 1.59
CA GLU A 61 4.16 -8.70 2.35
C GLU A 61 3.49 -8.31 3.68
N ALA A 62 2.18 -8.11 3.69
CA ALA A 62 1.44 -7.85 4.92
C ALA A 62 1.56 -9.00 5.93
N ARG A 63 1.48 -10.25 5.50
CA ARG A 63 1.68 -11.40 6.40
C ARG A 63 3.07 -11.44 7.05
N HIS A 64 4.06 -10.83 6.42
CA HIS A 64 5.43 -10.71 6.93
C HIS A 64 5.70 -9.36 7.62
N GLY A 65 4.64 -8.60 7.92
CA GLY A 65 4.75 -7.34 8.66
C GLY A 65 5.22 -6.14 7.82
N LYS A 66 5.29 -6.25 6.49
CA LYS A 66 5.73 -5.18 5.61
C LYS A 66 4.56 -4.35 5.10
N ALA A 67 4.62 -3.05 5.34
CA ALA A 67 3.64 -2.04 4.90
C ALA A 67 4.23 -1.15 3.81
N TYR A 68 3.38 -0.72 2.87
CA TYR A 68 3.67 0.26 1.84
C TYR A 68 3.11 1.62 2.25
N ILE A 69 3.96 2.63 2.38
CA ILE A 69 3.60 3.96 2.87
C ILE A 69 3.72 4.98 1.75
N ASN A 70 2.67 5.78 1.54
CA ASN A 70 2.73 6.86 0.56
C ASN A 70 3.66 7.98 1.01
N GLU A 71 4.48 8.48 0.09
CA GLU A 71 5.36 9.64 0.29
C GLU A 71 5.24 10.65 -0.86
N PRO A 72 5.63 11.94 -0.60
CA PRO A 72 5.64 12.97 -1.63
C PRO A 72 6.64 12.67 -2.73
N GLY A 73 6.72 11.75 -3.40
CA GLY A 73 7.75 11.37 -4.38
C GLY A 73 7.61 9.93 -4.85
N GLY A 74 6.70 9.18 -4.22
CA GLY A 74 6.54 7.78 -4.51
C GLY A 74 6.00 7.03 -3.32
N TYR A 75 6.81 6.16 -2.78
CA TYR A 75 6.47 5.37 -1.59
C TYR A 75 7.73 4.92 -0.85
N THR A 76 7.56 4.52 0.40
CA THR A 76 8.56 3.77 1.16
C THR A 76 7.91 2.50 1.73
N THR A 77 8.72 1.62 2.30
CA THR A 77 8.21 0.45 3.03
C THR A 77 8.75 0.45 4.45
N LEU A 78 7.93 -0.01 5.38
CA LEU A 78 8.35 -0.28 6.75
C LEU A 78 8.04 -1.73 7.12
N ASN A 79 8.86 -2.29 8.00
CA ASN A 79 8.56 -3.60 8.59
C ASN A 79 8.14 -3.41 10.05
N ILE A 80 6.85 -3.60 10.32
CA ILE A 80 6.25 -3.37 11.63
C ILE A 80 6.82 -4.27 12.74
N LEU A 81 7.52 -5.35 12.37
CA LEU A 81 8.16 -6.27 13.32
C LEU A 81 9.44 -5.70 13.96
N LYS A 82 10.01 -4.61 13.42
CA LYS A 82 11.20 -3.98 13.96
C LYS A 82 10.95 -3.40 15.35
N PRO A 83 11.91 -3.52 16.28
CA PRO A 83 11.76 -3.04 17.67
C PRO A 83 11.44 -1.54 17.79
N GLU A 84 11.88 -0.73 16.83
CA GLU A 84 11.65 0.72 16.81
C GLU A 84 10.17 1.11 16.83
N PHE A 85 9.26 0.20 16.38
CA PHE A 85 7.82 0.44 16.36
C PHE A 85 7.10 0.06 17.65
N ARG A 86 7.81 -0.52 18.64
CA ARG A 86 7.22 -0.96 19.91
C ARG A 86 6.51 0.19 20.67
N GLU A 87 7.08 1.37 20.59
CA GLU A 87 6.60 2.57 21.28
C GLU A 87 6.25 3.71 20.31
N ASP A 88 6.11 3.41 19.00
CA ASP A 88 5.70 4.39 18.00
C ASP A 88 4.16 4.47 17.96
N PHE A 89 3.60 5.44 18.65
CA PHE A 89 2.17 5.72 18.70
C PHE A 89 1.66 6.54 17.52
N SER A 90 2.49 6.80 16.50
CA SER A 90 2.04 7.43 15.27
C SER A 90 1.17 6.49 14.44
N PRO A 91 0.30 7.02 13.55
CA PRO A 91 -0.47 6.20 12.62
C PRO A 91 0.45 5.49 11.63
N LEU A 92 -0.01 4.36 11.09
CA LEU A 92 0.74 3.60 10.09
C LEU A 92 1.12 4.48 8.87
N ASP A 93 0.15 5.16 8.29
CA ASP A 93 0.32 6.15 7.22
C ASP A 93 -0.65 7.32 7.46
N LYS A 94 -0.11 8.55 7.58
CA LYS A 94 -0.88 9.78 7.86
C LYS A 94 -1.77 10.20 6.70
N THR A 95 -1.46 9.74 5.49
CA THR A 95 -2.15 10.12 4.25
C THR A 95 -3.17 9.09 3.79
N CYS A 96 -3.19 7.91 4.41
CA CYS A 96 -4.05 6.80 4.05
C CYS A 96 -5.41 6.88 4.76
N ASP A 97 -6.47 6.64 4.01
CA ASP A 97 -7.86 6.63 4.48
C ASP A 97 -8.44 5.23 4.68
N CYS A 98 -7.61 4.16 4.66
CA CYS A 98 -8.08 2.80 4.91
C CYS A 98 -8.52 2.61 6.37
N TYR A 99 -9.24 1.51 6.63
CA TYR A 99 -9.72 1.18 7.96
C TYR A 99 -8.58 1.07 9.00
N ALA A 100 -7.42 0.54 8.62
CA ALA A 100 -6.27 0.44 9.52
C ALA A 100 -5.75 1.82 9.97
N CYS A 101 -5.73 2.80 9.05
CA CYS A 101 -5.21 4.15 9.30
C CYS A 101 -6.29 5.13 9.78
N SER A 102 -7.55 4.94 9.38
CA SER A 102 -8.67 5.84 9.69
C SER A 102 -10.01 5.08 9.78
N PRO A 103 -10.28 4.31 10.85
CA PRO A 103 -11.45 3.45 10.96
C PRO A 103 -12.80 4.16 10.84
N ARG A 104 -12.83 5.48 10.98
CA ARG A 104 -14.08 6.27 10.95
C ARG A 104 -14.54 6.62 9.52
N ARG A 105 -13.76 6.31 8.47
CA ARG A 105 -14.08 6.65 7.07
C ARG A 105 -14.52 5.45 6.22
N SER A 106 -14.43 4.24 6.73
CA SER A 106 -14.85 3.04 6.00
C SER A 106 -16.34 2.78 6.20
N GLY A 107 -17.18 3.37 5.36
CA GLY A 107 -18.60 3.06 5.34
C GLY A 107 -19.49 4.30 5.38
N ALA A 108 -20.40 4.39 4.42
CA ALA A 108 -21.44 5.39 4.27
C ALA A 108 -22.38 5.45 5.49
N GLU A 109 -21.95 6.10 6.56
CA GLU A 109 -22.82 6.63 7.60
C GLU A 109 -22.26 7.94 8.17
N ALA A 110 -22.20 8.95 7.33
CA ALA A 110 -22.15 10.34 7.74
C ALA A 110 -23.54 10.69 8.33
N GLY A 111 -23.84 10.27 9.57
CA GLY A 111 -25.15 10.59 10.14
C GLY A 111 -25.42 10.14 11.55
N ARG A 112 -24.56 9.34 12.18
CA ARG A 112 -24.76 9.01 13.61
C ARG A 112 -23.65 9.63 14.45
N ASN A 113 -24.04 10.64 15.21
CA ASN A 113 -23.28 11.15 16.35
C ASN A 113 -22.98 10.00 17.32
N HIS A 114 -21.82 9.36 17.17
CA HIS A 114 -21.30 8.53 18.24
C HIS A 114 -20.82 9.47 19.35
N THR A 115 -21.62 9.53 20.39
CA THR A 115 -21.31 10.10 21.70
C THR A 115 -19.85 9.79 22.05
N ARG A 116 -19.08 10.85 22.31
CA ARG A 116 -17.77 10.75 22.94
C ARG A 116 -17.88 9.81 24.15
N LEU A 117 -17.30 8.63 24.07
CA LEU A 117 -16.96 7.90 25.27
C LEU A 117 -15.79 8.66 25.91
N SER A 118 -16.11 9.57 26.79
CA SER A 118 -15.16 10.14 27.74
C SER A 118 -14.74 9.01 28.68
N PHE A 119 -13.60 8.38 28.40
CA PHE A 119 -12.96 7.55 29.41
C PHE A 119 -12.53 8.47 30.54
N GLY A 120 -13.18 8.30 31.68
CA GLY A 120 -12.87 9.00 32.93
C GLY A 120 -11.39 8.75 33.31
N THR A 121 -10.88 9.67 34.10
CA THR A 121 -9.57 9.63 34.74
C THR A 121 -9.26 8.23 35.28
N SER A 122 -8.11 7.69 34.89
CA SER A 122 -7.59 6.46 35.49
C SER A 122 -7.43 6.67 36.98
N ALA A 123 -7.68 5.64 37.79
CA ALA A 123 -7.55 5.66 39.23
C ALA A 123 -6.15 6.05 39.77
N PHE A 124 -5.20 6.32 38.91
CA PHE A 124 -3.82 6.70 39.22
C PHE A 124 -3.46 8.16 38.95
N GLY A 125 -4.43 9.04 38.66
CA GLY A 125 -4.16 10.49 38.63
C GLY A 125 -3.19 10.99 37.55
N THR A 126 -2.73 10.15 36.61
CA THR A 126 -1.94 10.56 35.47
C THR A 126 -2.88 11.16 34.42
N ARG A 127 -2.77 12.48 34.18
CA ARG A 127 -3.35 13.12 32.99
C ARG A 127 -2.78 12.40 31.80
N ILE A 128 -3.60 11.55 31.19
CA ILE A 128 -3.33 11.09 29.82
C ILE A 128 -3.47 12.37 28.99
N GLN A 129 -2.32 12.92 28.52
CA GLN A 129 -2.35 13.98 27.53
C GLN A 129 -3.31 13.53 26.45
N GLU A 130 -4.26 14.38 26.07
CA GLU A 130 -5.13 14.15 24.93
C GLU A 130 -4.25 13.90 23.72
N SER A 131 -3.90 12.64 23.49
CA SER A 131 -3.26 12.20 22.27
C SER A 131 -4.21 12.62 21.17
N GLN A 132 -3.70 13.48 20.29
CA GLN A 132 -4.39 13.95 19.10
C GLN A 132 -5.21 12.79 18.54
N ASN A 133 -6.51 12.97 18.38
CA ASN A 133 -7.51 11.98 17.98
C ASN A 133 -7.12 11.34 16.64
N PHE A 134 -6.11 10.48 16.63
CA PHE A 134 -5.82 9.59 15.52
C PHE A 134 -6.89 8.51 15.53
N GLY A 135 -7.85 8.64 14.62
CA GLY A 135 -8.95 7.70 14.51
C GLY A 135 -8.53 6.30 14.03
N GLY A 136 -7.22 6.02 13.88
CA GLY A 136 -6.67 4.80 13.35
C GLY A 136 -5.87 3.98 14.36
N HIS A 137 -5.35 2.85 13.87
CA HIS A 137 -4.44 2.00 14.65
C HIS A 137 -3.01 2.54 14.57
N THR A 138 -2.30 2.56 15.71
CA THR A 138 -0.91 3.01 15.79
C THR A 138 0.06 1.93 15.33
N ARG A 139 1.28 2.33 14.98
CA ARG A 139 2.37 1.39 14.66
C ARG A 139 2.68 0.49 15.85
N ALA A 140 2.71 1.05 17.08
CA ALA A 140 2.91 0.27 18.30
C ALA A 140 1.82 -0.79 18.48
N TYR A 141 0.56 -0.47 18.22
CA TYR A 141 -0.53 -1.45 18.31
C TYR A 141 -0.37 -2.56 17.27
N LEU A 142 -0.07 -2.21 16.02
CA LEU A 142 0.19 -3.21 14.97
C LEU A 142 1.40 -4.07 15.33
N HIS A 143 2.51 -3.47 15.80
CA HIS A 143 3.67 -4.20 16.28
C HIS A 143 3.30 -5.22 17.37
N HIS A 144 2.50 -4.80 18.35
CA HIS A 144 2.02 -5.67 19.43
C HIS A 144 1.21 -6.85 18.86
N LEU A 145 0.25 -6.60 17.97
CA LEU A 145 -0.57 -7.66 17.35
C LEU A 145 0.29 -8.70 16.63
N PHE A 146 1.29 -8.26 15.88
CA PHE A 146 2.22 -9.18 15.20
C PHE A 146 3.08 -9.98 16.17
N LYS A 147 3.56 -9.36 17.26
CA LYS A 147 4.38 -10.04 18.28
C LYS A 147 3.58 -11.05 19.09
N SER A 148 2.30 -10.80 19.33
CA SER A 148 1.41 -11.75 20.02
C SER A 148 0.75 -12.77 19.08
N GLY A 149 1.06 -12.73 17.78
CA GLY A 149 0.51 -13.68 16.81
C GLY A 149 -0.97 -13.47 16.48
N GLU A 150 -1.50 -12.27 16.75
CA GLU A 150 -2.91 -11.94 16.51
C GLU A 150 -3.20 -11.75 15.02
N ILE A 151 -4.15 -12.51 14.49
CA ILE A 151 -4.55 -12.46 13.07
C ILE A 151 -5.06 -11.07 12.65
N LEU A 152 -5.57 -10.29 13.60
CA LEU A 152 -6.02 -8.92 13.35
C LEU A 152 -4.91 -8.04 12.79
N GLY A 153 -3.66 -8.21 13.25
CA GLY A 153 -2.50 -7.48 12.73
C GLY A 153 -2.31 -7.72 11.23
N ILE A 154 -2.34 -8.98 10.82
CA ILE A 154 -2.22 -9.39 9.41
C ILE A 154 -3.38 -8.81 8.59
N ARG A 155 -4.62 -8.88 9.09
CA ARG A 155 -5.80 -8.35 8.42
C ARG A 155 -5.69 -6.84 8.19
N LEU A 156 -5.37 -6.07 9.23
CA LEU A 156 -5.24 -4.62 9.15
C LEU A 156 -4.15 -4.20 8.15
N LEU A 157 -3.00 -4.88 8.21
CA LEU A 157 -1.89 -4.57 7.31
C LEU A 157 -2.18 -4.97 5.85
N THR A 158 -2.91 -6.08 5.64
CA THR A 158 -3.38 -6.50 4.32
C THR A 158 -4.32 -5.46 3.73
N GLU A 159 -5.29 -4.98 4.50
CA GLU A 159 -6.24 -3.96 4.06
C GLU A 159 -5.54 -2.64 3.71
N HIS A 160 -4.55 -2.24 4.53
CA HIS A 160 -3.72 -1.08 4.24
C HIS A 160 -2.93 -1.24 2.92
N ASN A 161 -2.24 -2.35 2.73
CA ASN A 161 -1.47 -2.60 1.51
C ASN A 161 -2.37 -2.65 0.26
N LEU A 162 -3.53 -3.28 0.34
CA LEU A 162 -4.50 -3.26 -0.76
C LEU A 162 -4.96 -1.83 -1.09
N ARG A 163 -5.24 -1.02 -0.07
CA ARG A 163 -5.61 0.39 -0.28
C ARG A 163 -4.50 1.19 -0.94
N PHE A 164 -3.24 0.94 -0.56
CA PHE A 164 -2.07 1.53 -1.22
C PHE A 164 -2.06 1.21 -2.72
N TYR A 165 -2.17 -0.06 -3.10
CA TYR A 165 -2.12 -0.50 -4.50
C TYR A 165 -3.30 0.02 -5.33
N LEU A 166 -4.51 0.00 -4.78
CA LEU A 166 -5.68 0.60 -5.44
C LEU A 166 -5.50 2.11 -5.63
N GLY A 167 -4.94 2.78 -4.63
CA GLY A 167 -4.59 4.20 -4.70
C GLY A 167 -3.51 4.49 -5.75
N LEU A 168 -2.52 3.61 -5.89
CA LEU A 168 -1.48 3.68 -6.90
C LEU A 168 -2.07 3.63 -8.32
N MET A 169 -2.94 2.65 -8.59
CA MET A 169 -3.62 2.54 -9.89
C MET A 169 -4.53 3.75 -10.18
N ALA A 170 -5.18 4.29 -9.17
CA ALA A 170 -5.95 5.53 -9.32
C ALA A 170 -5.07 6.75 -9.64
N LYS A 171 -3.88 6.84 -9.06
CA LYS A 171 -2.87 7.87 -9.40
C LYS A 171 -2.41 7.74 -10.86
N PHE A 172 -2.13 6.51 -11.33
CA PHE A 172 -1.73 6.26 -12.71
C PHE A 172 -2.80 6.69 -13.70
N ARG A 173 -4.06 6.27 -13.50
CA ARG A 173 -5.18 6.70 -14.35
C ARG A 173 -5.31 8.22 -14.44
N ARG A 174 -5.20 8.93 -13.31
CA ARG A 174 -5.23 10.40 -13.32
C ARG A 174 -4.06 11.02 -14.05
N ALA A 175 -2.86 10.46 -13.86
CA ALA A 175 -1.66 10.96 -14.53
C ALA A 175 -1.72 10.77 -16.05
N ILE A 176 -2.24 9.63 -16.53
CA ILE A 176 -2.47 9.37 -17.96
C ILE A 176 -3.48 10.38 -18.51
N ALA A 177 -4.62 10.58 -17.84
CA ALA A 177 -5.65 11.51 -18.29
C ALA A 177 -5.20 12.99 -18.33
N SER A 178 -4.13 13.36 -17.62
CA SER A 178 -3.56 14.73 -17.57
C SER A 178 -2.21 14.87 -18.27
N ASP A 179 -1.82 13.94 -19.11
CA ASP A 179 -0.51 13.88 -19.80
C ASP A 179 0.71 13.99 -18.85
N GLY A 180 0.51 13.61 -17.59
CA GLY A 180 1.55 13.67 -16.54
C GLY A 180 2.27 12.35 -16.28
N PHE A 181 1.96 11.28 -17.02
CA PHE A 181 2.41 9.93 -16.68
C PHE A 181 3.91 9.72 -16.84
N GLU A 182 4.56 10.38 -17.80
CA GLU A 182 6.03 10.29 -17.98
C GLU A 182 6.81 10.74 -16.73
N LYS A 183 6.31 11.75 -16.01
CA LYS A 183 6.91 12.21 -14.75
C LYS A 183 6.81 11.13 -13.68
N MET A 184 5.74 10.35 -13.69
CA MET A 184 5.57 9.22 -12.78
C MET A 184 6.51 8.07 -13.11
N ILE A 185 6.67 7.72 -14.39
CA ILE A 185 7.62 6.68 -14.83
C ILE A 185 9.01 7.01 -14.29
N LYS A 186 9.54 8.21 -14.57
CA LYS A 186 10.86 8.66 -14.10
C LYS A 186 10.99 8.58 -12.57
N ARG A 187 9.94 8.98 -11.84
CA ARG A 187 9.94 8.95 -10.37
C ARG A 187 10.03 7.53 -9.80
N TYR A 188 9.24 6.60 -10.33
CA TYR A 188 9.23 5.21 -9.84
C TYR A 188 10.47 4.44 -10.28
N SER A 189 11.05 4.72 -11.44
CA SER A 189 12.33 4.13 -11.86
C SER A 189 13.50 4.49 -10.93
N LEU A 190 13.48 5.68 -10.33
CA LEU A 190 14.48 6.08 -9.34
C LEU A 190 14.36 5.35 -8.00
N LEU A 191 13.18 4.79 -7.69
CA LEU A 191 12.94 4.05 -6.45
C LEU A 191 13.44 2.61 -6.55
N SER A 192 13.43 2.00 -7.73
CA SER A 192 13.95 0.65 -7.95
C SER A 192 15.42 0.49 -7.54
N GLY A 193 16.23 1.55 -7.66
CA GLY A 193 17.62 1.57 -7.21
C GLY A 193 17.84 1.71 -5.68
N ARG A 194 16.80 2.00 -4.90
CA ARG A 194 16.89 2.19 -3.43
C ARG A 194 16.41 0.99 -2.62
N ALA A 195 15.70 0.06 -3.24
CA ALA A 195 15.10 -1.10 -2.54
C ALA A 195 16.09 -2.24 -2.23
N THR A 196 17.37 -2.09 -2.57
CA THR A 196 18.43 -3.11 -2.42
C THR A 196 19.51 -2.77 -1.39
N LYS A 197 19.19 -1.95 -0.37
CA LYS A 197 20.11 -1.75 0.77
C LYS A 197 19.46 -2.13 2.09
#